data_de2404f6372001869d0072e18bb7eaa8
#
_entry.id   de2404f6372001869d0072e18bb7eaa8
#
_cell.length_a   1.000
_cell.length_b   1.000
_cell.length_c   1.000
_cell.angle_alpha   90.00
_cell.angle_beta   90.00
_cell.angle_gamma   90.00
#
_symmetry.space_group_name_H-M   'P 1'
#
loop_
_entity.id
_entity.type
_entity.pdbx_description
1 polymer ?
#
loop_
_entity_poly.entity_id
_entity_poly.type
_entity_poly.pdbx_seq_one_letter_code
_entity_poly.pdbx_strand_id
1 'polypeptide(L)'
;MLDKHNRYISDENTGIDMLYKGIDLSNAEFGINKDLLMFQEFAKDLDVNLLEILGDDDYDRINTYNIPEHYISLDVKEYVSKLVDSKSGDSDISVKAKARVEMELTEFEARNLFPVLRILIYIIDTMRKHKLVWGVGRGSSVASYVLYLL
;
A
#
# COMPACT_ATOMS: atom_id res chain seq x y z
N MET A 1 6.92 -4.60 -17.92
CA MET A 1 6.62 -3.14 -17.96
C MET A 1 6.06 -2.71 -16.63
N LEU A 2 6.22 -1.45 -16.21
CA LEU A 2 5.50 -0.93 -15.03
C LEU A 2 4.19 -0.28 -15.47
N ASP A 3 3.09 -0.58 -14.78
CA ASP A 3 1.81 0.08 -14.99
C ASP A 3 1.74 1.46 -14.29
N LYS A 4 0.59 2.13 -14.41
CA LYS A 4 0.35 3.44 -13.76
C LYS A 4 0.40 3.40 -12.22
N HIS A 5 0.37 2.20 -11.64
CA HIS A 5 0.43 1.94 -10.19
C HIS A 5 1.80 1.41 -9.74
N ASN A 6 2.82 1.42 -10.64
CA ASN A 6 4.15 0.88 -10.41
C ASN A 6 4.20 -0.65 -10.17
N ARG A 7 3.18 -1.41 -10.61
CA ARG A 7 3.23 -2.87 -10.61
C ARG A 7 4.03 -3.35 -11.83
N TYR A 8 4.82 -4.41 -11.66
CA TYR A 8 5.49 -5.03 -12.79
C TYR A 8 4.51 -5.94 -13.53
N ILE A 9 4.14 -5.54 -14.72
CA ILE A 9 3.22 -6.27 -15.58
C ILE A 9 3.98 -6.82 -16.78
N SER A 10 3.82 -8.10 -17.03
CA SER A 10 4.32 -8.76 -18.25
C SER A 10 3.41 -8.41 -19.43
N ASP A 11 4.03 -8.14 -20.56
CA ASP A 11 3.34 -8.05 -21.84
C ASP A 11 3.32 -9.43 -22.53
N GLU A 12 2.59 -9.52 -23.64
CA GLU A 12 2.46 -10.74 -24.43
C GLU A 12 3.83 -11.29 -24.88
N ASN A 13 4.72 -10.42 -25.35
CA ASN A 13 6.05 -10.84 -25.82
C ASN A 13 6.89 -11.39 -24.66
N THR A 14 6.81 -10.78 -23.49
CA THR A 14 7.47 -11.28 -22.27
C THR A 14 6.92 -12.66 -21.90
N GLY A 15 5.60 -12.87 -21.98
CA GLY A 15 4.96 -14.16 -21.73
C GLY A 15 5.43 -15.23 -22.69
N ILE A 16 5.47 -14.94 -23.98
CA ILE A 16 5.98 -15.83 -25.03
C ILE A 16 7.45 -16.19 -24.77
N ASP A 17 8.29 -15.21 -24.44
CA ASP A 17 9.70 -15.42 -24.12
C ASP A 17 9.89 -16.33 -22.89
N MET A 18 9.05 -16.17 -21.87
CA MET A 18 9.04 -17.03 -20.68
C MET A 18 8.69 -18.47 -21.03
N LEU A 19 7.67 -18.67 -21.87
CA LEU A 19 7.28 -20.01 -22.37
C LEU A 19 8.41 -20.70 -23.14
N TYR A 20 9.08 -19.97 -24.04
CA TYR A 20 10.24 -20.52 -24.78
C TYR A 20 11.40 -20.90 -23.88
N LYS A 21 11.53 -20.25 -22.73
CA LYS A 21 12.55 -20.57 -21.71
C LYS A 21 12.10 -21.65 -20.73
N GLY A 22 10.89 -22.20 -20.89
CA GLY A 22 10.32 -23.19 -19.98
C GLY A 22 9.97 -22.63 -18.59
N ILE A 23 9.75 -21.33 -18.48
CA ILE A 23 9.35 -20.67 -17.23
C ILE A 23 7.84 -20.80 -17.07
N ASP A 24 7.40 -21.20 -15.89
CA ASP A 24 5.99 -21.30 -15.55
C ASP A 24 5.37 -19.88 -15.43
N LEU A 25 4.23 -19.67 -16.08
CA LEU A 25 3.50 -18.41 -16.10
C LEU A 25 2.51 -18.28 -14.93
N SER A 26 2.34 -19.27 -14.08
CA SER A 26 1.35 -19.29 -13.00
C SER A 26 1.53 -18.16 -11.98
N ASN A 27 2.74 -17.59 -11.89
CA ASN A 27 3.06 -16.46 -11.01
C ASN A 27 3.33 -15.15 -11.77
N ALA A 28 3.05 -15.12 -13.06
CA ALA A 28 3.25 -13.94 -13.89
C ALA A 28 1.93 -13.15 -14.00
N GLU A 29 2.00 -11.87 -13.68
CA GLU A 29 0.88 -10.93 -13.81
C GLU A 29 0.93 -10.25 -15.18
N PHE A 30 -0.20 -10.24 -15.88
CA PHE A 30 -0.34 -9.65 -17.20
C PHE A 30 -1.30 -8.48 -17.18
N GLY A 31 -1.00 -7.44 -17.94
CA GLY A 31 -1.94 -6.35 -18.18
C GLY A 31 -3.09 -6.77 -19.12
N ILE A 32 -4.24 -6.11 -18.99
CA ILE A 32 -5.38 -6.35 -19.88
C ILE A 32 -4.96 -6.09 -21.32
N ASN A 33 -5.08 -7.13 -22.16
CA ASN A 33 -4.86 -7.10 -23.59
C ASN A 33 -5.94 -7.96 -24.27
N LYS A 34 -6.42 -7.53 -25.44
CA LYS A 34 -7.46 -8.24 -26.20
C LYS A 34 -7.05 -9.67 -26.54
N ASP A 35 -5.79 -9.87 -26.92
CA ASP A 35 -5.28 -11.17 -27.36
C ASP A 35 -5.12 -12.12 -26.16
N LEU A 36 -4.71 -11.61 -25.00
CA LEU A 36 -4.68 -12.38 -23.77
C LEU A 36 -6.08 -12.77 -23.26
N LEU A 37 -7.06 -11.89 -23.39
CA LEU A 37 -8.46 -12.22 -23.06
C LEU A 37 -9.00 -13.31 -23.97
N MET A 38 -8.70 -13.24 -25.27
CA MET A 38 -9.08 -14.25 -26.25
C MET A 38 -8.38 -15.60 -25.98
N PHE A 39 -7.09 -15.56 -25.62
CA PHE A 39 -6.35 -16.74 -25.17
C PHE A 39 -7.02 -17.39 -23.95
N GLN A 40 -7.42 -16.60 -22.94
CA GLN A 40 -8.10 -17.09 -21.75
C GLN A 40 -9.42 -17.80 -22.07
N GLU A 41 -10.17 -17.30 -23.06
CA GLU A 41 -11.42 -17.90 -23.51
C GLU A 41 -11.18 -19.28 -24.12
N PHE A 42 -10.19 -19.42 -24.99
CA PHE A 42 -9.80 -20.71 -25.57
C PHE A 42 -9.16 -21.67 -24.54
N ALA A 43 -8.37 -21.14 -23.61
CA ALA A 43 -7.71 -21.94 -22.57
C ALA A 43 -8.71 -22.66 -21.66
N LYS A 44 -9.87 -22.04 -21.40
CA LYS A 44 -10.97 -22.66 -20.61
C LYS A 44 -11.50 -23.93 -21.28
N ASP A 45 -11.63 -23.92 -22.60
CA ASP A 45 -12.15 -25.06 -23.34
C ASP A 45 -11.15 -26.21 -23.47
N LEU A 46 -9.86 -25.93 -23.26
CA LEU A 46 -8.76 -26.88 -23.42
C LEU A 46 -8.19 -27.38 -22.08
N ASP A 47 -8.79 -27.01 -20.97
CA ASP A 47 -8.31 -27.36 -19.61
C ASP A 47 -6.84 -26.92 -19.36
N VAL A 48 -6.46 -25.79 -19.92
CA VAL A 48 -5.13 -25.17 -19.74
C VAL A 48 -5.19 -24.16 -18.60
N ASN A 49 -4.10 -24.02 -17.84
CA ASN A 49 -3.99 -23.05 -16.77
C ASN A 49 -4.25 -21.62 -17.29
N LEU A 50 -5.12 -20.90 -16.57
CA LEU A 50 -5.43 -19.52 -16.89
C LEU A 50 -4.30 -18.59 -16.40
N LEU A 51 -4.06 -17.51 -17.15
CA LEU A 51 -3.11 -16.48 -16.77
C LEU A 51 -3.78 -15.50 -15.78
N GLU A 52 -3.00 -14.92 -14.87
CA GLU A 52 -3.48 -13.85 -14.02
C GLU A 52 -3.44 -12.52 -14.79
N ILE A 53 -4.61 -12.03 -15.21
CA ILE A 53 -4.76 -10.76 -15.92
C ILE A 53 -5.26 -9.71 -14.95
N LEU A 54 -4.42 -8.69 -14.69
CA LEU A 54 -4.74 -7.61 -13.77
C LEU A 54 -5.48 -6.46 -14.48
N GLY A 55 -6.67 -6.14 -13.99
CA GLY A 55 -7.42 -4.95 -14.38
C GLY A 55 -7.03 -3.71 -13.57
N ASP A 56 -7.53 -2.56 -14.00
CA ASP A 56 -7.39 -1.31 -13.25
C ASP A 56 -8.03 -1.40 -11.84
N ASP A 57 -9.14 -2.13 -11.73
CA ASP A 57 -9.90 -2.30 -10.50
C ASP A 57 -9.18 -3.21 -9.47
N ASP A 58 -8.26 -4.05 -9.92
CA ASP A 58 -7.46 -4.91 -9.03
C ASP A 58 -6.49 -4.13 -8.12
N TYR A 59 -6.28 -2.84 -8.41
CA TYR A 59 -5.50 -1.97 -7.53
C TYR A 59 -6.17 -1.72 -6.17
N ASP A 60 -7.49 -1.80 -6.08
CA ASP A 60 -8.22 -1.66 -4.82
C ASP A 60 -7.91 -2.78 -3.83
N ARG A 61 -7.38 -3.91 -4.27
CA ARG A 61 -6.89 -4.97 -3.37
C ARG A 61 -5.79 -4.48 -2.41
N ILE A 62 -4.99 -3.49 -2.82
CA ILE A 62 -3.95 -2.89 -1.96
C ILE A 62 -4.57 -2.05 -0.85
N ASN A 63 -5.80 -1.56 -1.03
CA ASN A 63 -6.51 -0.76 -0.04
C ASN A 63 -7.38 -1.60 0.92
N THR A 64 -7.58 -2.89 0.63
CA THR A 64 -8.33 -3.82 1.50
C THR A 64 -7.38 -4.62 2.38
N TYR A 65 -6.79 -3.95 3.36
CA TYR A 65 -6.00 -4.64 4.36
C TYR A 65 -6.90 -5.36 5.35
N ASN A 66 -6.61 -6.62 5.64
CA ASN A 66 -7.33 -7.40 6.64
C ASN A 66 -6.87 -7.01 8.06
N ILE A 67 -7.25 -5.81 8.47
CA ILE A 67 -7.02 -5.28 9.83
C ILE A 67 -8.35 -5.15 10.56
N PRO A 68 -8.37 -5.13 11.92
CA PRO A 68 -9.59 -4.99 12.68
C PRO A 68 -10.40 -3.74 12.28
N GLU A 69 -11.72 -3.87 12.23
CA GLU A 69 -12.63 -2.87 11.67
C GLU A 69 -12.51 -1.48 12.32
N HIS A 70 -12.19 -1.43 13.61
CA HIS A 70 -11.98 -0.17 14.32
C HIS A 70 -10.76 0.61 13.85
N TYR A 71 -9.76 -0.05 13.21
CA TYR A 71 -8.66 0.64 12.52
C TYR A 71 -9.04 1.06 11.11
N ILE A 72 -9.91 0.29 10.41
CA ILE A 72 -10.40 0.65 9.08
C ILE A 72 -11.18 1.97 9.13
N SER A 73 -12.02 2.13 10.17
CA SER A 73 -12.84 3.33 10.40
C SER A 73 -12.14 4.46 11.16
N LEU A 74 -10.85 4.27 11.54
CA LEU A 74 -10.11 5.24 12.35
C LEU A 74 -9.95 6.58 11.60
N ASP A 75 -10.34 7.67 12.27
CA ASP A 75 -9.98 9.01 11.81
C ASP A 75 -8.50 9.30 12.11
N VAL A 76 -7.68 9.23 11.07
CA VAL A 76 -6.22 9.42 11.16
C VAL A 76 -5.89 10.84 11.60
N LYS A 77 -6.64 11.85 11.16
CA LYS A 77 -6.37 13.25 11.51
C LYS A 77 -6.61 13.47 13.00
N GLU A 78 -7.74 13.00 13.51
CA GLU A 78 -8.06 13.10 14.93
C GLU A 78 -7.05 12.32 15.80
N TYR A 79 -6.69 11.10 15.37
CA TYR A 79 -5.73 10.27 16.09
C TYR A 79 -4.35 10.95 16.21
N VAL A 80 -3.81 11.46 15.10
CA VAL A 80 -2.51 12.13 15.08
C VAL A 80 -2.55 13.45 15.86
N SER A 81 -3.65 14.22 15.77
CA SER A 81 -3.83 15.44 16.57
C SER A 81 -3.75 15.17 18.07
N LYS A 82 -4.40 14.12 18.56
CA LYS A 82 -4.32 13.70 19.97
C LYS A 82 -2.89 13.34 20.37
N LEU A 83 -2.12 12.68 19.49
CA LEU A 83 -0.71 12.37 19.75
C LEU A 83 0.16 13.64 19.85
N VAL A 84 -0.07 14.61 18.97
CA VAL A 84 0.63 15.91 19.06
C VAL A 84 0.33 16.59 20.39
N ASP A 85 -0.93 16.69 20.77
CA ASP A 85 -1.37 17.33 22.01
C ASP A 85 -0.79 16.64 23.25
N SER A 86 -0.67 15.32 23.22
CA SER A 86 -0.10 14.55 24.33
C SER A 86 1.42 14.70 24.51
N LYS A 87 2.14 14.92 23.40
CA LYS A 87 3.60 15.05 23.38
C LYS A 87 4.10 16.51 23.43
N SER A 88 3.25 17.45 23.04
CA SER A 88 3.60 18.87 22.96
C SER A 88 3.09 19.59 24.21
N GLY A 89 4.00 20.06 25.05
CA GLY A 89 3.67 21.04 26.09
C GLY A 89 3.31 22.41 25.48
N ASP A 90 2.88 23.34 26.33
CA ASP A 90 2.43 24.71 25.97
C ASP A 90 3.60 25.61 25.53
N SER A 91 4.28 25.31 24.43
CA SER A 91 5.45 26.07 23.95
C SER A 91 5.32 26.39 22.45
N ASP A 92 6.12 27.40 22.00
CA ASP A 92 6.26 27.74 20.55
C ASP A 92 6.61 26.55 19.66
N ILE A 93 7.23 25.51 20.24
CA ILE A 93 7.54 24.25 19.56
C ILE A 93 6.26 23.51 19.22
N SER A 94 5.23 23.58 20.07
CA SER A 94 3.91 22.97 19.84
C SER A 94 3.23 23.53 18.59
N VAL A 95 3.28 24.84 18.38
CA VAL A 95 2.66 25.51 17.22
C VAL A 95 3.33 25.06 15.92
N LYS A 96 4.66 25.00 15.89
CA LYS A 96 5.43 24.53 14.73
C LYS A 96 5.18 23.05 14.44
N ALA A 97 5.08 22.23 15.50
CA ALA A 97 4.78 20.81 15.39
C ALA A 97 3.38 20.58 14.79
N LYS A 98 2.37 21.30 15.26
CA LYS A 98 1.01 21.23 14.73
C LYS A 98 0.94 21.64 13.26
N ALA A 99 1.55 22.76 12.89
CA ALA A 99 1.62 23.21 11.50
C ALA A 99 2.32 22.20 10.59
N ARG A 100 3.39 21.55 11.09
CA ARG A 100 4.10 20.51 10.34
C ARG A 100 3.22 19.26 10.13
N VAL A 101 2.52 18.81 11.16
CA VAL A 101 1.60 17.67 11.10
C VAL A 101 0.47 17.94 10.11
N GLU A 102 -0.14 19.12 10.17
CA GLU A 102 -1.23 19.50 9.26
C GLU A 102 -0.78 19.47 7.80
N MET A 103 0.39 20.03 7.51
CA MET A 103 1.00 19.99 6.18
C MET A 103 1.23 18.56 5.70
N GLU A 104 1.80 17.70 6.56
CA GLU A 104 2.06 16.30 6.20
C GLU A 104 0.78 15.51 6.01
N LEU A 105 -0.23 15.68 6.88
CA LEU A 105 -1.53 15.00 6.73
C LEU A 105 -2.24 15.41 5.44
N THR A 106 -2.13 16.67 5.03
CA THR A 106 -2.65 17.13 3.73
C THR A 106 -1.98 16.39 2.57
N GLU A 107 -0.67 16.20 2.63
CA GLU A 107 0.08 15.45 1.62
C GLU A 107 -0.25 13.95 1.63
N PHE A 108 -0.44 13.34 2.80
CA PHE A 108 -0.90 11.96 2.91
C PHE A 108 -2.31 11.77 2.33
N GLU A 109 -3.22 12.71 2.59
CA GLU A 109 -4.58 12.70 2.05
C GLU A 109 -4.58 12.85 0.53
N ALA A 110 -3.84 13.82 -0.01
CA ALA A 110 -3.73 14.07 -1.44
C ALA A 110 -3.20 12.85 -2.23
N ARG A 111 -2.41 12.00 -1.57
CA ARG A 111 -1.87 10.75 -2.15
C ARG A 111 -2.66 9.51 -1.79
N ASN A 112 -3.82 9.65 -1.16
CA ASN A 112 -4.65 8.54 -0.66
C ASN A 112 -3.88 7.54 0.22
N LEU A 113 -3.00 8.03 1.10
CA LEU A 113 -2.14 7.21 1.96
C LEU A 113 -2.70 6.98 3.38
N PHE A 114 -3.90 7.44 3.71
CA PHE A 114 -4.54 7.17 5.00
C PHE A 114 -4.74 5.67 5.28
N PRO A 115 -5.07 4.82 4.31
CA PRO A 115 -5.10 3.37 4.55
C PRO A 115 -3.76 2.82 5.04
N VAL A 116 -2.63 3.31 4.49
CA VAL A 116 -1.28 2.93 4.93
C VAL A 116 -1.02 3.39 6.36
N LEU A 117 -1.41 4.61 6.72
CA LEU A 117 -1.26 5.11 8.09
C LEU A 117 -2.07 4.28 9.09
N ARG A 118 -3.28 3.85 8.74
CA ARG A 118 -4.11 2.96 9.58
C ARG A 118 -3.43 1.63 9.86
N ILE A 119 -2.79 1.04 8.85
CA ILE A 119 -2.01 -0.19 9.04
C ILE A 119 -0.83 0.04 9.95
N LEU A 120 -0.08 1.12 9.75
CA LEU A 120 1.06 1.44 10.60
C LEU A 120 0.62 1.63 12.06
N ILE A 121 -0.49 2.33 12.30
CA ILE A 121 -1.06 2.48 13.63
C ILE A 121 -1.40 1.11 14.24
N TYR A 122 -2.08 0.24 13.48
CA TYR A 122 -2.39 -1.12 13.93
C TYR A 122 -1.14 -1.94 14.27
N ILE A 123 -0.12 -1.89 13.42
CA ILE A 123 1.14 -2.60 13.64
C ILE A 123 1.81 -2.09 14.92
N ILE A 124 1.93 -0.78 15.08
CA ILE A 124 2.59 -0.16 16.22
C ILE A 124 1.84 -0.46 17.53
N ASP A 125 0.52 -0.36 17.52
CA ASP A 125 -0.29 -0.69 18.70
C ASP A 125 -0.18 -2.18 19.05
N THR A 126 -0.13 -3.05 18.05
CA THR A 126 0.12 -4.49 18.26
C THR A 126 1.50 -4.72 18.86
N MET A 127 2.53 -4.06 18.37
CA MET A 127 3.88 -4.15 18.90
C MET A 127 3.94 -3.65 20.36
N ARG A 128 3.30 -2.53 20.67
CA ARG A 128 3.18 -2.00 22.03
C ARG A 128 2.49 -3.00 22.97
N LYS A 129 1.36 -3.58 22.52
CA LYS A 129 0.61 -4.58 23.29
C LYS A 129 1.45 -5.81 23.63
N HIS A 130 2.28 -6.25 22.69
CA HIS A 130 3.17 -7.40 22.90
C HIS A 130 4.55 -7.05 23.47
N LYS A 131 4.77 -5.78 23.84
CA LYS A 131 6.05 -5.27 24.39
C LYS A 131 7.24 -5.55 23.46
N LEU A 132 7.00 -5.52 22.15
CA LEU A 132 8.05 -5.66 21.15
C LEU A 132 8.82 -4.34 21.03
N VAL A 133 10.13 -4.45 20.88
CA VAL A 133 10.99 -3.27 20.64
C VAL A 133 11.06 -3.02 19.15
N TRP A 134 10.79 -1.79 18.75
CA TRP A 134 10.97 -1.34 17.36
C TRP A 134 11.82 -0.07 17.35
N GLY A 135 12.39 0.23 16.21
CA GLY A 135 13.25 1.39 16.05
C GLY A 135 13.07 2.04 14.69
N VAL A 136 13.70 3.19 14.53
CA VAL A 136 13.68 3.96 13.30
C VAL A 136 14.53 3.27 12.24
N GLY A 137 13.92 3.00 11.08
CA GLY A 137 14.63 2.49 9.92
C GLY A 137 15.42 3.56 9.18
N ARG A 138 15.85 3.23 7.96
CA ARG A 138 16.48 4.15 7.01
C ARG A 138 15.46 4.61 5.98
N GLY A 139 15.70 5.77 5.38
CA GLY A 139 14.93 6.28 4.24
C GLY A 139 14.20 7.58 4.53
N SER A 140 13.47 8.08 3.55
CA SER A 140 12.77 9.36 3.59
C SER A 140 11.65 9.43 4.65
N SER A 141 11.08 8.29 5.02
CA SER A 141 10.06 8.19 6.08
C SER A 141 10.53 8.71 7.44
N VAL A 142 11.84 8.67 7.70
CA VAL A 142 12.46 9.22 8.93
C VAL A 142 12.27 10.74 9.03
N ALA A 143 12.06 11.43 7.91
CA ALA A 143 11.83 12.88 7.88
C ALA A 143 10.38 13.27 8.17
N SER A 144 9.43 12.32 8.22
CA SER A 144 8.03 12.58 8.51
C SER A 144 7.79 12.71 10.01
N TYR A 145 7.22 13.84 10.42
CA TYR A 145 6.87 14.06 11.82
C TYR A 145 5.63 13.26 12.24
N VAL A 146 4.69 13.04 11.31
CA VAL A 146 3.53 12.16 11.53
C VAL A 146 4.00 10.75 11.85
N LEU A 147 4.93 10.17 11.07
CA LEU A 147 5.46 8.82 11.31
C LEU A 147 6.30 8.75 12.61
N TYR A 148 6.96 9.83 13.00
CA TYR A 148 7.65 9.92 14.29
C TYR A 148 6.69 9.90 15.49
N LEU A 149 5.50 10.47 15.35
CA LEU A 149 4.50 10.52 16.42
C LEU A 149 3.84 9.16 16.68
N LEU A 150 3.66 8.35 15.63
CA LEU A 150 3.09 7.01 15.74
C LEU A 150 4.02 6.08 16.51
#